data_4cce9e9630345c5b5b35ebb007dd4ce8
#
_entry.id   4cce9e9630345c5b5b35ebb007dd4ce8
#
_cell.length_a   1.000
_cell.length_b   1.000
_cell.length_c   1.000
_cell.angle_alpha   90.00
_cell.angle_beta   90.00
_cell.angle_gamma   90.00
#
_symmetry.space_group_name_H-M   'P 1'
#
loop_
_entity.id
_entity.type
_entity.pdbx_description
1 polymer ?
#
loop_
_entity_poly.entity_id
_entity_poly.type
_entity_poly.pdbx_seq_one_letter_code
_entity_poly.pdbx_strand_id
1 'polypeptide(L)'
;MTSRLMLVSPLLAPDASFAAPLSEALGAADFAAVVLRTAPENDERALLKVLKPLVEAVQATGAAVLISGAPDLVGKSGADGIHVLGERQAREAAARFKPEKIVGVGGLRTRDGAMTAGELHADYVLFGDPGKGETPPLDATLERLEWWTEIFTTPCVGQAETLEAVAPIAGTGAEFVALGSFVWTHEGGPADAVRQASAFVLEESLP
;
A
#
# COMPACT_ATOMS: atom_id res chain seq x y z
N MET A 1 -7.44 -3.71 18.35
CA MET A 1 -6.18 -4.21 17.75
C MET A 1 -5.42 -3.01 17.21
N THR A 2 -4.11 -2.94 17.42
CA THR A 2 -3.32 -1.83 16.86
C THR A 2 -3.11 -2.04 15.36
N SER A 3 -3.49 -1.09 14.54
CA SER A 3 -3.19 -1.11 13.11
C SER A 3 -1.68 -1.07 12.87
N ARG A 4 -1.21 -1.77 11.84
CA ARG A 4 0.20 -1.70 11.40
C ARG A 4 0.34 -0.77 10.20
N LEU A 5 1.50 -0.15 10.05
CA LEU A 5 1.76 0.75 8.94
C LEU A 5 2.13 0.00 7.66
N MET A 6 1.63 0.51 6.54
CA MET A 6 2.12 0.25 5.20
C MET A 6 2.59 1.56 4.56
N LEU A 7 3.43 1.49 3.55
CA LEU A 7 3.95 2.66 2.86
C LEU A 7 3.68 2.53 1.35
N VAL A 8 3.23 3.61 0.72
CA VAL A 8 2.97 3.64 -0.73
C VAL A 8 3.91 4.67 -1.37
N SER A 9 4.75 4.23 -2.31
CA SER A 9 5.67 5.13 -3.01
C SER A 9 4.94 6.10 -3.95
N PRO A 10 5.57 7.22 -4.33
CA PRO A 10 5.14 7.93 -5.52
C PRO A 10 5.27 7.03 -6.76
N LEU A 11 4.79 7.49 -7.90
CA LEU A 11 4.98 6.78 -9.16
C LEU A 11 6.45 6.82 -9.57
N LEU A 12 7.12 5.67 -9.56
CA LEU A 12 8.55 5.55 -9.83
C LEU A 12 8.80 5.55 -11.35
N ALA A 13 9.68 6.44 -11.77
CA ALA A 13 10.22 6.48 -13.12
C ALA A 13 11.63 5.83 -13.17
N PRO A 14 12.14 5.42 -14.35
CA PRO A 14 13.43 4.77 -14.50
C PRO A 14 14.65 5.62 -14.06
N ASP A 15 14.49 6.92 -13.97
CA ASP A 15 15.51 7.89 -13.53
C ASP A 15 15.26 8.43 -12.11
N ALA A 16 14.26 7.87 -11.40
CA ALA A 16 13.88 8.35 -10.08
C ALA A 16 14.98 8.08 -9.03
N SER A 17 15.43 9.15 -8.38
CA SER A 17 16.28 9.06 -7.19
C SER A 17 15.41 8.94 -5.94
N PHE A 18 14.94 7.73 -5.64
CA PHE A 18 13.99 7.47 -4.55
C PHE A 18 14.61 6.76 -3.34
N ALA A 19 15.85 6.27 -3.46
CA ALA A 19 16.48 5.48 -2.41
C ALA A 19 16.66 6.25 -1.09
N ALA A 20 17.09 7.52 -1.14
CA ALA A 20 17.29 8.31 0.07
C ALA A 20 15.98 8.64 0.79
N PRO A 21 14.93 9.20 0.13
CA PRO A 21 13.63 9.40 0.76
C PRO A 21 13.02 8.12 1.34
N LEU A 22 13.14 6.99 0.62
CA LEU A 22 12.66 5.70 1.12
C LEU A 22 13.41 5.27 2.39
N SER A 23 14.73 5.39 2.40
CA SER A 23 15.55 5.04 3.56
C SER A 23 15.20 5.88 4.79
N GLU A 24 14.96 7.19 4.61
CA GLU A 24 14.50 8.08 5.69
C GLU A 24 13.16 7.63 6.27
N ALA A 25 12.19 7.31 5.41
CA ALA A 25 10.89 6.82 5.85
C ALA A 25 10.99 5.49 6.60
N LEU A 26 11.76 4.53 6.05
CA LEU A 26 11.95 3.20 6.65
C LEU A 26 12.67 3.25 8.01
N GLY A 27 13.53 4.24 8.23
CA GLY A 27 14.21 4.45 9.51
C GLY A 27 13.34 5.07 10.61
N ALA A 28 12.12 5.52 10.29
CA ALA A 28 11.27 6.27 11.20
C ALA A 28 10.19 5.42 11.91
N ALA A 29 9.79 4.27 11.34
CA ALA A 29 8.83 3.32 11.93
C ALA A 29 8.96 1.93 11.30
N ASP A 30 8.36 0.92 11.96
CA ASP A 30 8.24 -0.43 11.41
C ASP A 30 7.06 -0.52 10.45
N PHE A 31 7.30 -1.04 9.26
CA PHE A 31 6.27 -1.26 8.25
C PHE A 31 5.97 -2.74 8.04
N ALA A 32 4.70 -3.07 7.85
CA ALA A 32 4.28 -4.42 7.45
C ALA A 32 4.62 -4.68 5.97
N ALA A 33 4.40 -3.69 5.12
CA ALA A 33 4.68 -3.78 3.70
C ALA A 33 4.91 -2.40 3.06
N VAL A 34 5.59 -2.41 1.92
CA VAL A 34 5.78 -1.23 1.05
C VAL A 34 5.28 -1.56 -0.35
N VAL A 35 4.43 -0.70 -0.90
CA VAL A 35 3.97 -0.77 -2.29
C VAL A 35 4.82 0.16 -3.14
N LEU A 36 5.64 -0.38 -4.03
CA LEU A 36 6.43 0.35 -5.03
C LEU A 36 5.60 0.50 -6.31
N ARG A 37 5.16 1.72 -6.60
CA ARG A 37 4.31 2.03 -7.75
C ARG A 37 5.12 2.38 -8.97
N THR A 38 4.80 1.79 -10.12
CA THR A 38 5.49 2.01 -11.38
C THR A 38 4.51 2.31 -12.50
N ALA A 39 4.91 3.12 -13.48
CA ALA A 39 4.12 3.34 -14.68
C ALA A 39 4.30 2.15 -15.65
N PRO A 40 3.22 1.69 -16.32
CA PRO A 40 3.27 0.50 -17.16
C PRO A 40 4.05 0.67 -18.47
N GLU A 41 4.24 1.91 -18.93
CA GLU A 41 4.95 2.20 -20.19
C GLU A 41 6.47 2.36 -20.04
N ASN A 42 7.00 2.16 -18.83
CA ASN A 42 8.43 2.33 -18.58
C ASN A 42 9.26 1.17 -19.15
N ASP A 43 10.50 1.48 -19.56
CA ASP A 43 11.49 0.48 -19.92
C ASP A 43 11.73 -0.49 -18.76
N GLU A 44 11.30 -1.74 -18.93
CA GLU A 44 11.44 -2.79 -17.91
C GLU A 44 12.87 -2.92 -17.38
N ARG A 45 13.87 -2.84 -18.27
CA ARG A 45 15.27 -3.01 -17.88
C ARG A 45 15.77 -1.85 -17.04
N ALA A 46 15.40 -0.63 -17.41
CA ALA A 46 15.74 0.57 -16.65
C ALA A 46 15.00 0.58 -15.31
N LEU A 47 13.71 0.25 -15.32
CA LEU A 47 12.89 0.17 -14.11
C LEU A 47 13.39 -0.90 -13.12
N LEU A 48 13.85 -2.06 -13.63
CA LEU A 48 14.39 -3.11 -12.79
C LEU A 48 15.68 -2.69 -12.06
N LYS A 49 16.51 -1.83 -12.68
CA LYS A 49 17.71 -1.28 -12.02
C LYS A 49 17.34 -0.37 -10.84
N VAL A 50 16.23 0.34 -10.93
CA VAL A 50 15.71 1.16 -9.84
C VAL A 50 15.05 0.31 -8.76
N LEU A 51 14.23 -0.66 -9.14
CA LEU A 51 13.46 -1.48 -8.21
C LEU A 51 14.32 -2.40 -7.34
N LYS A 52 15.33 -3.09 -7.91
CA LYS A 52 16.12 -4.07 -7.14
C LYS A 52 16.71 -3.50 -5.84
N PRO A 53 17.47 -2.41 -5.86
CA PRO A 53 18.03 -1.87 -4.62
C PRO A 53 16.95 -1.37 -3.65
N LEU A 54 15.78 -0.90 -4.14
CA LEU A 54 14.67 -0.51 -3.26
C LEU A 54 14.02 -1.74 -2.61
N VAL A 55 13.83 -2.83 -3.36
CA VAL A 55 13.32 -4.10 -2.83
C VAL A 55 14.24 -4.62 -1.73
N GLU A 56 15.55 -4.68 -1.98
CA GLU A 56 16.55 -5.13 -1.01
C GLU A 56 16.55 -4.25 0.25
N ALA A 57 16.46 -2.93 0.10
CA ALA A 57 16.43 -1.99 1.23
C ALA A 57 15.19 -2.17 2.11
N VAL A 58 14.02 -2.38 1.51
CA VAL A 58 12.78 -2.63 2.25
C VAL A 58 12.83 -3.98 2.95
N GLN A 59 13.20 -5.06 2.24
CA GLN A 59 13.26 -6.40 2.81
C GLN A 59 14.27 -6.50 3.96
N ALA A 60 15.34 -5.71 3.94
CA ALA A 60 16.30 -5.62 5.03
C ALA A 60 15.68 -5.12 6.36
N THR A 61 14.56 -4.41 6.32
CA THR A 61 13.79 -4.00 7.51
C THR A 61 12.79 -5.05 8.01
N GLY A 62 12.60 -6.13 7.27
CA GLY A 62 11.59 -7.16 7.55
C GLY A 62 10.21 -6.87 6.96
N ALA A 63 10.04 -5.75 6.24
CA ALA A 63 8.81 -5.41 5.54
C ALA A 63 8.68 -6.17 4.22
N ALA A 64 7.45 -6.56 3.84
CA ALA A 64 7.18 -7.13 2.53
C ALA A 64 7.18 -6.06 1.44
N VAL A 65 7.57 -6.44 0.21
CA VAL A 65 7.56 -5.53 -0.94
C VAL A 65 6.56 -6.00 -1.99
N LEU A 66 5.67 -5.09 -2.38
CA LEU A 66 4.73 -5.33 -3.47
C LEU A 66 5.02 -4.35 -4.62
N ILE A 67 4.98 -4.87 -5.84
CA ILE A 67 5.08 -4.04 -7.05
C ILE A 67 3.68 -3.70 -7.54
N SER A 68 3.44 -2.46 -7.94
CA SER A 68 2.20 -2.05 -8.60
C SER A 68 2.52 -1.41 -9.96
N GLY A 69 1.82 -1.84 -11.02
CA GLY A 69 1.97 -1.32 -12.38
C GLY A 69 2.83 -2.16 -13.32
N ALA A 70 3.73 -3.01 -12.81
CA ALA A 70 4.63 -3.83 -13.61
C ALA A 70 4.65 -5.30 -13.16
N PRO A 71 3.62 -6.10 -13.49
CA PRO A 71 3.50 -7.49 -13.02
C PRO A 71 4.66 -8.40 -13.45
N ASP A 72 5.27 -8.14 -14.60
CA ASP A 72 6.40 -8.94 -15.10
C ASP A 72 7.70 -8.71 -14.33
N LEU A 73 7.75 -7.65 -13.53
CA LEU A 73 8.93 -7.34 -12.71
C LEU A 73 8.86 -7.93 -11.30
N VAL A 74 7.73 -8.47 -10.85
CA VAL A 74 7.59 -9.04 -9.50
C VAL A 74 8.66 -10.12 -9.24
N GLY A 75 8.73 -11.15 -10.07
CA GLY A 75 9.75 -12.19 -9.94
C GLY A 75 11.17 -11.71 -10.23
N LYS A 76 11.34 -10.84 -11.23
CA LYS A 76 12.66 -10.33 -11.65
C LYS A 76 13.30 -9.40 -10.61
N SER A 77 12.50 -8.66 -9.85
CA SER A 77 12.99 -7.76 -8.80
C SER A 77 13.23 -8.45 -7.46
N GLY A 78 12.70 -9.64 -7.25
CA GLY A 78 12.69 -10.32 -5.96
C GLY A 78 11.58 -9.88 -5.01
N ALA A 79 10.59 -9.11 -5.47
CA ALA A 79 9.48 -8.66 -4.65
C ALA A 79 8.61 -9.81 -4.12
N ASP A 80 7.98 -9.60 -2.98
CA ASP A 80 7.17 -10.59 -2.27
C ASP A 80 5.78 -10.74 -2.85
N GLY A 81 5.31 -9.75 -3.63
CA GLY A 81 3.98 -9.78 -4.20
C GLY A 81 3.68 -8.64 -5.16
N ILE A 82 2.40 -8.53 -5.47
CA ILE A 82 1.83 -7.54 -6.38
C ILE A 82 0.68 -6.80 -5.71
N HIS A 83 0.57 -5.50 -5.99
CA HIS A 83 -0.62 -4.71 -5.70
C HIS A 83 -1.29 -4.30 -7.01
N VAL A 84 -2.56 -4.64 -7.17
CA VAL A 84 -3.32 -4.41 -8.40
C VAL A 84 -4.55 -3.56 -8.15
N LEU A 85 -5.12 -2.98 -9.22
CA LEU A 85 -6.24 -2.06 -9.13
C LEU A 85 -7.48 -2.61 -9.85
N GLY A 86 -8.54 -2.84 -9.07
CA GLY A 86 -9.85 -3.28 -9.54
C GLY A 86 -9.93 -4.76 -9.89
N GLU A 87 -11.16 -5.22 -10.11
CA GLU A 87 -11.51 -6.64 -10.22
C GLU A 87 -10.82 -7.39 -11.35
N ARG A 88 -10.69 -6.76 -12.54
CA ARG A 88 -10.07 -7.41 -13.70
C ARG A 88 -8.61 -7.79 -13.40
N GLN A 89 -7.84 -6.82 -12.88
CA GLN A 89 -6.44 -7.09 -12.53
C GLN A 89 -6.32 -8.05 -11.33
N ALA A 90 -7.29 -8.03 -10.41
CA ALA A 90 -7.34 -8.97 -9.30
C ALA A 90 -7.46 -10.42 -9.79
N ARG A 91 -8.35 -10.70 -10.77
CA ARG A 91 -8.49 -12.04 -11.37
C ARG A 91 -7.21 -12.49 -12.07
N GLU A 92 -6.60 -11.61 -12.86
CA GLU A 92 -5.34 -11.88 -13.56
C GLU A 92 -4.19 -12.16 -12.55
N ALA A 93 -4.10 -11.35 -11.48
CA ALA A 93 -3.08 -11.51 -10.45
C ALA A 93 -3.28 -12.78 -9.62
N ALA A 94 -4.50 -13.10 -9.20
CA ALA A 94 -4.80 -14.32 -8.46
C ALA A 94 -4.41 -15.57 -9.28
N ALA A 95 -4.77 -15.62 -10.56
CA ALA A 95 -4.42 -16.74 -11.43
C ALA A 95 -2.90 -16.92 -11.66
N ARG A 96 -2.14 -15.81 -11.60
CA ARG A 96 -0.71 -15.82 -11.94
C ARG A 96 0.20 -15.97 -10.72
N PHE A 97 -0.18 -15.40 -9.58
CA PHE A 97 0.72 -15.21 -8.45
C PHE A 97 0.34 -16.02 -7.21
N LYS A 98 -0.91 -16.45 -7.07
CA LYS A 98 -1.33 -17.28 -5.94
C LYS A 98 -0.93 -18.75 -6.16
N PRO A 99 -0.58 -19.51 -5.11
CA PRO A 99 -0.45 -19.09 -3.71
C PRO A 99 0.94 -18.54 -3.33
N GLU A 100 1.90 -18.49 -4.26
CA GLU A 100 3.33 -18.27 -3.95
C GLU A 100 3.66 -16.82 -3.60
N LYS A 101 2.83 -15.87 -4.05
CA LYS A 101 3.06 -14.43 -3.89
C LYS A 101 1.87 -13.74 -3.24
N ILE A 102 2.15 -12.64 -2.52
CA ILE A 102 1.13 -11.77 -1.95
C ILE A 102 0.39 -11.06 -3.08
N VAL A 103 -0.93 -11.06 -3.03
CA VAL A 103 -1.80 -10.33 -3.96
C VAL A 103 -2.67 -9.36 -3.17
N GLY A 104 -2.36 -8.07 -3.25
CA GLY A 104 -3.18 -6.99 -2.71
C GLY A 104 -4.04 -6.33 -3.78
N VAL A 105 -5.24 -5.91 -3.43
CA VAL A 105 -6.20 -5.32 -4.38
C VAL A 105 -6.70 -3.97 -3.86
N GLY A 106 -6.42 -2.92 -4.62
CA GLY A 106 -6.97 -1.57 -4.43
C GLY A 106 -7.86 -1.15 -5.60
N GLY A 107 -8.17 0.15 -5.71
CA GLY A 107 -9.04 0.69 -6.76
C GLY A 107 -10.48 0.21 -6.65
N LEU A 108 -10.90 -0.23 -5.48
CA LEU A 108 -12.21 -0.81 -5.20
C LEU A 108 -13.21 0.31 -4.91
N ARG A 109 -14.10 0.58 -5.87
CA ARG A 109 -15.09 1.68 -5.79
C ARG A 109 -16.46 1.25 -5.33
N THR A 110 -16.75 -0.05 -5.35
CA THR A 110 -18.02 -0.65 -4.97
C THR A 110 -17.84 -1.75 -3.95
N ARG A 111 -18.87 -2.03 -3.15
CA ARG A 111 -18.89 -3.18 -2.23
C ARG A 111 -18.78 -4.50 -2.99
N ASP A 112 -19.46 -4.63 -4.12
CA ASP A 112 -19.42 -5.81 -4.98
C ASP A 112 -18.00 -6.12 -5.49
N GLY A 113 -17.28 -5.09 -5.96
CA GLY A 113 -15.88 -5.24 -6.37
C GLY A 113 -14.95 -5.65 -5.22
N ALA A 114 -15.19 -5.14 -4.01
CA ALA A 114 -14.44 -5.55 -2.82
C ALA A 114 -14.73 -7.02 -2.45
N MET A 115 -16.00 -7.43 -2.47
CA MET A 115 -16.40 -8.84 -2.25
C MET A 115 -15.77 -9.77 -3.27
N THR A 116 -15.77 -9.40 -4.55
CA THR A 116 -15.09 -10.16 -5.61
C THR A 116 -13.59 -10.33 -5.31
N ALA A 117 -12.90 -9.29 -4.83
CA ALA A 117 -11.49 -9.38 -4.45
C ALA A 117 -11.26 -10.38 -3.29
N GLY A 118 -12.15 -10.39 -2.29
CA GLY A 118 -12.14 -11.36 -1.19
C GLY A 118 -12.35 -12.79 -1.68
N GLU A 119 -13.33 -13.03 -2.58
CA GLU A 119 -13.61 -14.35 -3.19
C GLU A 119 -12.43 -14.88 -4.03
N LEU A 120 -11.63 -13.99 -4.60
CA LEU A 120 -10.40 -14.34 -5.32
C LEU A 120 -9.21 -14.65 -4.39
N HIS A 121 -9.46 -14.70 -3.07
CA HIS A 121 -8.43 -14.95 -2.05
C HIS A 121 -7.28 -13.93 -2.08
N ALA A 122 -7.60 -12.65 -2.30
CA ALA A 122 -6.65 -11.56 -2.08
C ALA A 122 -6.12 -11.62 -0.63
N ASP A 123 -4.84 -11.32 -0.43
CA ASP A 123 -4.24 -11.30 0.91
C ASP A 123 -4.64 -10.05 1.68
N TYR A 124 -5.03 -8.99 0.98
CA TYR A 124 -5.68 -7.82 1.54
C TYR A 124 -6.48 -7.05 0.49
N VAL A 125 -7.45 -6.28 0.94
CA VAL A 125 -8.13 -5.24 0.16
C VAL A 125 -7.73 -3.87 0.65
N LEU A 126 -7.63 -2.89 -0.26
CA LEU A 126 -7.23 -1.52 0.09
C LEU A 126 -8.31 -0.53 -0.37
N PHE A 127 -8.73 0.32 0.56
CA PHE A 127 -9.67 1.42 0.34
C PHE A 127 -8.98 2.78 0.53
N GLY A 128 -9.48 3.81 -0.14
CA GLY A 128 -8.97 5.17 -0.02
C GLY A 128 -7.90 5.54 -1.05
N ASP A 129 -7.41 4.59 -1.85
CA ASP A 129 -6.45 4.92 -2.91
C ASP A 129 -7.09 5.69 -4.08
N PRO A 130 -6.33 6.59 -4.72
CA PRO A 130 -6.82 7.32 -5.90
C PRO A 130 -7.02 6.42 -7.13
N GLY A 131 -6.37 5.27 -7.20
CA GLY A 131 -6.39 4.39 -8.35
C GLY A 131 -5.97 5.12 -9.63
N LYS A 132 -6.88 5.15 -10.63
CA LYS A 132 -6.73 5.92 -11.87
C LYS A 132 -7.57 7.21 -11.89
N GLY A 133 -8.14 7.59 -10.78
CA GLY A 133 -9.03 8.73 -10.65
C GLY A 133 -8.69 9.64 -9.48
N GLU A 134 -9.70 10.30 -8.96
CA GLU A 134 -9.57 11.14 -7.76
C GLU A 134 -9.54 10.29 -6.49
N THR A 135 -8.85 10.80 -5.48
CA THR A 135 -8.90 10.22 -4.13
C THR A 135 -10.34 10.24 -3.61
N PRO A 136 -10.87 9.10 -3.14
CA PRO A 136 -12.20 9.09 -2.53
C PRO A 136 -12.28 10.02 -1.33
N PRO A 137 -13.45 10.62 -1.05
CA PRO A 137 -13.66 11.33 0.20
C PRO A 137 -13.35 10.44 1.42
N LEU A 138 -12.81 11.05 2.48
CA LEU A 138 -12.41 10.30 3.68
C LEU A 138 -13.59 9.56 4.32
N ASP A 139 -14.73 10.19 4.44
CA ASP A 139 -15.96 9.61 4.98
C ASP A 139 -16.40 8.34 4.23
N ALA A 140 -16.34 8.37 2.90
CA ALA A 140 -16.63 7.20 2.07
C ALA A 140 -15.60 6.08 2.23
N THR A 141 -14.37 6.42 2.56
CA THR A 141 -13.30 5.44 2.87
C THR A 141 -13.54 4.80 4.23
N LEU A 142 -13.85 5.61 5.26
CA LEU A 142 -14.16 5.13 6.61
C LEU A 142 -15.38 4.20 6.61
N GLU A 143 -16.48 4.59 5.95
CA GLU A 143 -17.69 3.74 5.81
C GLU A 143 -17.37 2.37 5.21
N ARG A 144 -16.48 2.31 4.22
CA ARG A 144 -16.10 1.03 3.60
C ARG A 144 -15.21 0.18 4.50
N LEU A 145 -14.27 0.80 5.22
CA LEU A 145 -13.41 0.10 6.17
C LEU A 145 -14.24 -0.48 7.31
N GLU A 146 -15.10 0.30 7.95
CA GLU A 146 -16.00 -0.16 9.01
C GLU A 146 -16.89 -1.31 8.54
N TRP A 147 -17.54 -1.15 7.38
CA TRP A 147 -18.34 -2.21 6.79
C TRP A 147 -17.52 -3.50 6.53
N TRP A 148 -16.26 -3.37 6.05
CA TRP A 148 -15.44 -4.53 5.74
C TRP A 148 -14.99 -5.24 7.00
N THR A 149 -14.51 -4.53 8.01
CA THR A 149 -14.02 -5.10 9.27
C THR A 149 -15.10 -5.82 10.07
N GLU A 150 -16.37 -5.42 9.93
CA GLU A 150 -17.50 -6.11 10.58
C GLU A 150 -17.86 -7.46 9.94
N ILE A 151 -17.65 -7.63 8.64
CA ILE A 151 -18.23 -8.73 7.87
C ILE A 151 -17.19 -9.72 7.36
N PHE A 152 -15.98 -9.25 7.02
CA PHE A 152 -14.99 -10.06 6.33
C PHE A 152 -13.75 -10.35 7.18
N THR A 153 -13.14 -11.52 6.93
CA THR A 153 -11.90 -11.95 7.58
C THR A 153 -10.64 -11.63 6.77
N THR A 154 -10.81 -11.30 5.47
CA THR A 154 -9.69 -10.83 4.65
C THR A 154 -9.22 -9.48 5.17
N PRO A 155 -7.94 -9.31 5.51
CA PRO A 155 -7.40 -8.05 6.02
C PRO A 155 -7.71 -6.86 5.13
N CYS A 156 -7.99 -5.71 5.73
CA CYS A 156 -8.16 -4.47 4.98
C CYS A 156 -7.13 -3.41 5.35
N VAL A 157 -6.90 -2.55 4.39
CA VAL A 157 -5.96 -1.43 4.45
C VAL A 157 -6.72 -0.14 4.15
N GLY A 158 -6.63 0.85 5.01
CA GLY A 158 -7.07 2.21 4.72
C GLY A 158 -5.89 3.06 4.24
N GLN A 159 -5.98 3.67 3.04
CA GLN A 159 -4.94 4.57 2.57
C GLN A 159 -5.22 6.00 2.99
N ALA A 160 -4.30 6.58 3.75
CA ALA A 160 -4.28 7.99 4.13
C ALA A 160 -3.48 8.81 3.11
N GLU A 161 -4.14 9.77 2.46
CA GLU A 161 -3.49 10.72 1.54
C GLU A 161 -3.08 12.02 2.23
N THR A 162 -3.52 12.21 3.47
CA THR A 162 -3.11 13.32 4.35
C THR A 162 -2.80 12.79 5.75
N LEU A 163 -2.05 13.56 6.51
CA LEU A 163 -1.69 13.19 7.89
C LEU A 163 -2.92 13.10 8.80
N GLU A 164 -3.90 14.00 8.61
CA GLU A 164 -5.13 14.06 9.40
C GLU A 164 -6.05 12.84 9.17
N ALA A 165 -5.90 12.16 8.04
CA ALA A 165 -6.67 10.95 7.74
C ALA A 165 -6.18 9.70 8.49
N VAL A 166 -4.96 9.72 9.05
CA VAL A 166 -4.34 8.54 9.67
C VAL A 166 -5.12 8.06 10.89
N ALA A 167 -5.41 8.94 11.85
CA ALA A 167 -6.13 8.58 13.07
C ALA A 167 -7.56 8.07 12.79
N PRO A 168 -8.40 8.77 12.00
CA PRO A 168 -9.73 8.25 11.65
C PRO A 168 -9.70 6.87 10.99
N ILE A 169 -8.74 6.62 10.10
CA ILE A 169 -8.58 5.31 9.44
C ILE A 169 -8.19 4.23 10.46
N ALA A 170 -7.23 4.50 11.33
CA ALA A 170 -6.83 3.57 12.38
C ALA A 170 -8.00 3.23 13.33
N GLY A 171 -8.88 4.21 13.62
CA GLY A 171 -10.07 4.05 14.45
C GLY A 171 -11.14 3.12 13.86
N THR A 172 -11.13 2.80 12.56
CA THR A 172 -12.10 1.88 11.93
C THR A 172 -11.88 0.40 12.28
N GLY A 173 -10.75 0.06 12.90
CA GLY A 173 -10.36 -1.34 13.14
C GLY A 173 -9.67 -2.03 11.96
N ALA A 174 -9.33 -1.28 10.90
CA ALA A 174 -8.53 -1.81 9.79
C ALA A 174 -7.18 -2.33 10.29
N GLU A 175 -6.73 -3.48 9.78
CA GLU A 175 -5.47 -4.09 10.18
C GLU A 175 -4.24 -3.26 9.77
N PHE A 176 -4.40 -2.46 8.70
CA PHE A 176 -3.29 -1.64 8.19
C PHE A 176 -3.74 -0.23 7.82
N VAL A 177 -2.86 0.74 8.09
CA VAL A 177 -2.94 2.10 7.56
C VAL A 177 -1.81 2.30 6.56
N ALA A 178 -2.15 2.55 5.29
CA ALA A 178 -1.17 2.84 4.25
C ALA A 178 -0.92 4.34 4.16
N LEU A 179 0.32 4.76 4.37
CA LEU A 179 0.73 6.15 4.25
C LEU A 179 0.99 6.48 2.78
N GLY A 180 0.24 7.43 2.25
CA GLY A 180 0.23 7.83 0.84
C GLY A 180 1.15 9.00 0.52
N SER A 181 0.67 9.86 -0.38
CA SER A 181 1.48 10.92 -1.00
C SER A 181 2.03 11.98 -0.04
N PHE A 182 1.33 12.25 1.05
CA PHE A 182 1.75 13.27 2.03
C PHE A 182 3.14 13.01 2.63
N VAL A 183 3.54 11.73 2.74
CA VAL A 183 4.87 11.36 3.26
C VAL A 183 5.99 11.99 2.43
N TRP A 184 5.81 12.01 1.11
CA TRP A 184 6.84 12.45 0.15
C TRP A 184 6.86 13.94 -0.10
N THR A 185 5.82 14.66 0.34
CA THR A 185 5.66 16.12 0.17
C THR A 185 5.69 16.90 1.48
N HIS A 186 5.89 16.20 2.61
CA HIS A 186 5.93 16.80 3.94
C HIS A 186 7.12 17.76 4.08
N GLU A 187 6.88 18.96 4.64
CA GLU A 187 7.93 20.00 4.80
C GLU A 187 9.11 19.53 5.66
N GLY A 188 8.86 18.73 6.69
CA GLY A 188 9.87 18.12 7.56
C GLY A 188 10.55 16.88 6.99
N GLY A 189 10.21 16.49 5.75
CA GLY A 189 10.72 15.28 5.08
C GLY A 189 9.99 13.98 5.46
N PRO A 190 10.32 12.86 4.77
CA PRO A 190 9.64 11.59 4.92
C PRO A 190 9.70 11.02 6.35
N ALA A 191 10.84 11.12 7.01
CA ALA A 191 10.99 10.59 8.36
C ALA A 191 10.10 11.30 9.38
N ASP A 192 9.91 12.63 9.23
CA ASP A 192 9.06 13.40 10.14
C ASP A 192 7.58 13.08 9.91
N ALA A 193 7.14 13.02 8.66
CA ALA A 193 5.79 12.60 8.31
C ALA A 193 5.43 11.21 8.89
N VAL A 194 6.35 10.25 8.75
CA VAL A 194 6.16 8.88 9.25
C VAL A 194 6.10 8.85 10.79
N ARG A 195 6.96 9.60 11.49
CA ARG A 195 6.90 9.68 12.97
C ARG A 195 5.57 10.23 13.46
N GLN A 196 5.07 11.32 12.84
CA GLN A 196 3.78 11.90 13.18
C GLN A 196 2.63 10.93 12.92
N ALA A 197 2.63 10.27 11.76
CA ALA A 197 1.62 9.25 11.42
C ALA A 197 1.65 8.06 12.40
N SER A 198 2.83 7.58 12.78
CA SER A 198 2.98 6.48 13.73
C SER A 198 2.43 6.83 15.11
N ALA A 199 2.59 8.07 15.57
CA ALA A 199 2.03 8.53 16.85
C ALA A 199 0.49 8.44 16.84
N PHE A 200 -0.18 8.85 15.77
CA PHE A 200 -1.64 8.74 15.65
C PHE A 200 -2.15 7.31 15.68
N VAL A 201 -1.45 6.38 15.05
CA VAL A 201 -1.85 4.96 15.08
C VAL A 201 -1.70 4.35 16.49
N LEU A 202 -0.70 4.79 17.25
CA LEU A 202 -0.49 4.33 18.63
C LEU A 202 -1.51 4.92 19.60
N GLU A 203 -1.90 6.17 19.45
CA GLU A 203 -2.90 6.84 20.31
C GLU A 203 -4.27 6.18 20.21
N GLU A 204 -4.74 5.85 19.01
CA GLU A 204 -6.00 5.14 18.77
C GLU A 204 -6.00 3.69 19.31
N SER A 205 -4.85 3.18 19.70
CA SER A 205 -4.70 1.82 20.24
C SER A 205 -4.73 1.75 21.76
N LEU A 206 -4.79 2.90 22.43
CA LEU A 206 -4.90 2.96 23.90
C LEU A 206 -6.37 2.78 24.31
N PRO A 207 -6.66 1.90 25.29
CA PRO A 207 -8.03 1.63 25.78
C PRO A 207 -8.61 2.80 26.57
#